data_91b2c5f02d37e5d1b0b8c9419c8ec5f9
#
_entry.id   91b2c5f02d37e5d1b0b8c9419c8ec5f9
#
_cell.length_a   1.000
_cell.length_b   1.000
_cell.length_c   1.000
_cell.angle_alpha   90.00
_cell.angle_beta   90.00
_cell.angle_gamma   90.00
#
_symmetry.space_group_name_H-M   'P 1'
#
loop_
_entity.id
_entity.type
_entity.pdbx_description
1 polymer ?
#
loop_
_entity_poly.entity_id
_entity_poly.type
_entity_poly.pdbx_seq_one_letter_code
_entity_poly.pdbx_strand_id
1 'polypeptide(L)'
;MNNNFAIYSSKMTNDLFKILEINLEETSEVERQIISAFAFGMLNAYALDEKIEPPKVHGTMIGILINEFKYSEKQACEFAQTLINSTNREYHPTMYTIIHRGIQAYYDYKETKEKEVYDNLTYIIDTIVSK
;
A
#
# COMPACT_ATOMS: atom_id res chain seq x y z
N MET A 1 -0.90 7.20 -24.30
CA MET A 1 -1.64 6.93 -23.24
C MET A 1 -1.02 7.18 -21.93
N ASN A 2 -1.79 7.35 -21.05
CA ASN A 2 -1.43 8.00 -19.85
C ASN A 2 -1.02 7.03 -18.78
N ASN A 3 0.22 7.11 -18.29
CA ASN A 3 0.71 6.30 -17.20
C ASN A 3 0.72 7.05 -15.88
N ASN A 4 -0.01 8.16 -15.80
CA ASN A 4 0.02 9.00 -14.62
C ASN A 4 -0.39 8.28 -13.35
N PHE A 5 -1.36 7.36 -13.46
CA PHE A 5 -1.79 6.62 -12.29
C PHE A 5 -0.65 5.76 -11.73
N ALA A 6 0.03 5.01 -12.61
CA ALA A 6 1.12 4.14 -12.17
C ALA A 6 2.29 4.96 -11.60
N ILE A 7 2.63 6.06 -12.26
CA ILE A 7 3.74 6.91 -11.81
C ILE A 7 3.46 7.50 -10.45
N TYR A 8 2.26 8.07 -10.27
CA TYR A 8 1.92 8.69 -9.00
C TYR A 8 1.78 7.64 -7.88
N SER A 9 1.26 6.45 -8.23
CA SER A 9 1.13 5.37 -7.26
C SER A 9 2.51 4.89 -6.78
N SER A 10 3.49 4.78 -7.69
CA SER A 10 4.85 4.45 -7.30
C SER A 10 5.45 5.53 -6.42
N LYS A 11 5.18 6.79 -6.74
CA LYS A 11 5.67 7.90 -5.93
C LYS A 11 5.10 7.83 -4.52
N MET A 12 3.79 7.61 -4.39
CA MET A 12 3.17 7.50 -3.08
C MET A 12 3.82 6.39 -2.26
N THR A 13 4.04 5.24 -2.90
CA THR A 13 4.62 4.09 -2.21
C THR A 13 6.05 4.39 -1.75
N ASN A 14 6.85 4.99 -2.62
CA ASN A 14 8.22 5.36 -2.25
C ASN A 14 8.24 6.42 -1.16
N ASP A 15 7.27 7.33 -1.17
CA ASP A 15 7.18 8.34 -0.13
C ASP A 15 6.87 7.74 1.24
N LEU A 16 6.18 6.59 1.30
CA LEU A 16 5.96 5.91 2.58
C LEU A 16 7.29 5.50 3.21
N PHE A 17 8.22 4.99 2.42
CA PHE A 17 9.55 4.64 2.94
C PHE A 17 10.30 5.87 3.40
N LYS A 18 10.17 6.98 2.69
CA LYS A 18 10.80 8.24 3.10
C LYS A 18 10.19 8.75 4.40
N ILE A 19 8.88 8.71 4.51
CA ILE A 19 8.18 9.16 5.71
C ILE A 19 8.60 8.31 6.90
N LEU A 20 8.73 7.00 6.72
CA LEU A 20 9.16 6.09 7.79
C LEU A 20 10.67 6.18 8.06
N GLU A 21 11.42 6.81 7.17
CA GLU A 21 12.88 6.91 7.25
C GLU A 21 13.53 5.54 7.34
N ILE A 22 13.08 4.63 6.48
CA ILE A 22 13.54 3.25 6.51
C ILE A 22 13.73 2.76 5.07
N ASN A 23 14.77 1.95 4.84
CA ASN A 23 15.01 1.33 3.55
C ASN A 23 14.34 -0.03 3.49
N LEU A 24 14.04 -0.48 2.28
CA LEU A 24 13.40 -1.78 2.10
C LEU A 24 14.20 -2.90 2.75
N GLU A 25 15.53 -2.84 2.62
CA GLU A 25 16.41 -3.89 3.16
C GLU A 25 16.33 -4.00 4.69
N GLU A 26 15.86 -2.95 5.33
CA GLU A 26 15.75 -2.93 6.79
C GLU A 26 14.43 -3.49 7.29
N THR A 27 13.52 -3.82 6.37
CA THR A 27 12.19 -4.29 6.77
C THR A 27 12.16 -5.82 6.87
N SER A 28 11.34 -6.31 7.80
CA SER A 28 11.01 -7.73 7.85
C SER A 28 9.93 -8.02 6.81
N GLU A 29 9.68 -9.31 6.58
CA GLU A 29 8.62 -9.70 5.65
C GLU A 29 7.25 -9.22 6.15
N VAL A 30 7.00 -9.30 7.45
CA VAL A 30 5.74 -8.82 8.02
C VAL A 30 5.58 -7.32 7.79
N GLU A 31 6.64 -6.56 8.02
CA GLU A 31 6.60 -5.12 7.78
C GLU A 31 6.33 -4.79 6.32
N ARG A 32 6.96 -5.53 5.39
CA ARG A 32 6.73 -5.31 3.97
C ARG A 32 5.28 -5.58 3.58
N GLN A 33 4.68 -6.61 4.16
CA GLN A 33 3.28 -6.92 3.90
C GLN A 33 2.35 -5.82 4.43
N ILE A 34 2.66 -5.29 5.61
CA ILE A 34 1.88 -4.20 6.19
C ILE A 34 1.97 -2.96 5.33
N ILE A 35 3.20 -2.57 4.96
CA ILE A 35 3.40 -1.38 4.14
C ILE A 35 2.73 -1.55 2.78
N SER A 36 2.81 -2.76 2.20
CA SER A 36 2.17 -3.05 0.91
C SER A 36 0.65 -2.93 1.00
N ALA A 37 0.05 -3.45 2.05
CA ALA A 37 -1.40 -3.38 2.22
C ALA A 37 -1.85 -1.94 2.43
N PHE A 38 -1.08 -1.18 3.21
CA PHE A 38 -1.34 0.23 3.42
C PHE A 38 -1.26 1.01 2.10
N ALA A 39 -0.21 0.75 1.33
CA ALA A 39 -0.04 1.37 0.01
C ALA A 39 -1.20 1.00 -0.92
N PHE A 40 -1.66 -0.25 -0.86
CA PHE A 40 -2.79 -0.68 -1.69
C PHE A 40 -4.05 0.09 -1.34
N GLY A 41 -4.27 0.39 -0.05
CA GLY A 41 -5.37 1.24 0.36
C GLY A 41 -5.27 2.63 -0.25
N MET A 42 -4.06 3.20 -0.24
CA MET A 42 -3.84 4.52 -0.83
C MET A 42 -4.10 4.50 -2.34
N LEU A 43 -3.67 3.43 -3.01
CA LEU A 43 -3.94 3.28 -4.44
C LEU A 43 -5.43 3.23 -4.74
N ASN A 44 -6.17 2.51 -3.91
CA ASN A 44 -7.62 2.39 -4.11
C ASN A 44 -8.33 3.73 -3.95
N ALA A 45 -7.91 4.52 -2.95
CA ALA A 45 -8.50 5.85 -2.75
C ALA A 45 -8.17 6.77 -3.91
N TYR A 46 -6.92 6.73 -4.37
CA TYR A 46 -6.49 7.54 -5.51
C TYR A 46 -7.24 7.12 -6.78
N ALA A 47 -7.42 5.82 -6.97
CA ALA A 47 -8.14 5.30 -8.13
C ALA A 47 -9.59 5.77 -8.13
N LEU A 48 -10.21 5.82 -6.97
CA LEU A 48 -11.58 6.30 -6.86
C LEU A 48 -11.68 7.78 -7.26
N ASP A 49 -10.73 8.60 -6.79
CA ASP A 49 -10.69 10.01 -7.16
C ASP A 49 -10.52 10.21 -8.66
N GLU A 50 -9.67 9.39 -9.29
CA GLU A 50 -9.32 9.55 -10.69
C GLU A 50 -10.16 8.67 -11.61
N LYS A 51 -11.13 7.94 -11.06
CA LYS A 51 -12.03 7.06 -11.82
C LYS A 51 -11.27 6.02 -12.63
N ILE A 52 -10.29 5.39 -11.98
CA ILE A 52 -9.47 4.35 -12.59
C ILE A 52 -10.14 3.00 -12.39
N GLU A 53 -10.19 2.20 -13.44
CA GLU A 53 -10.83 0.89 -13.42
C GLU A 53 -10.04 -0.11 -12.59
N PRO A 54 -10.70 -1.04 -11.89
CA PRO A 54 -10.03 -2.04 -11.05
C PRO A 54 -8.91 -2.84 -11.72
N PRO A 55 -9.04 -3.27 -12.99
CA PRO A 55 -7.91 -4.00 -13.60
C PRO A 55 -6.62 -3.19 -13.66
N LYS A 56 -6.72 -1.89 -13.86
CA LYS A 56 -5.54 -1.04 -13.88
C LYS A 56 -4.93 -0.88 -12.50
N VAL A 57 -5.76 -0.81 -11.47
CA VAL A 57 -5.27 -0.78 -10.09
C VAL A 57 -4.53 -2.07 -9.77
N HIS A 58 -5.10 -3.21 -10.18
CA HIS A 58 -4.50 -4.52 -9.96
C HIS A 58 -3.12 -4.61 -10.63
N GLY A 59 -3.05 -4.26 -11.91
CA GLY A 59 -1.79 -4.31 -12.65
C GLY A 59 -0.75 -3.36 -12.06
N THR A 60 -1.18 -2.17 -11.66
CA THR A 60 -0.28 -1.20 -11.05
C THR A 60 0.28 -1.74 -9.73
N MET A 61 -0.57 -2.38 -8.92
CA MET A 61 -0.11 -2.93 -7.65
C MET A 61 0.90 -4.05 -7.87
N ILE A 62 0.68 -4.92 -8.86
CA ILE A 62 1.65 -5.95 -9.19
C ILE A 62 3.00 -5.32 -9.52
N GLY A 63 3.00 -4.28 -10.35
CA GLY A 63 4.23 -3.58 -10.71
C GLY A 63 4.94 -2.98 -9.51
N ILE A 64 4.19 -2.41 -8.59
CA ILE A 64 4.76 -1.84 -7.37
C ILE A 64 5.39 -2.94 -6.50
N LEU A 65 4.72 -4.08 -6.37
CA LEU A 65 5.25 -5.19 -5.58
C LEU A 65 6.57 -5.69 -6.17
N ILE A 66 6.68 -5.72 -7.49
CA ILE A 66 7.91 -6.15 -8.15
C ILE A 66 9.00 -5.08 -8.00
N ASN A 67 8.67 -3.83 -8.32
CA ASN A 67 9.67 -2.77 -8.46
C ASN A 67 10.05 -2.13 -7.13
N GLU A 68 9.08 -1.83 -6.28
CA GLU A 68 9.34 -1.16 -5.01
C GLU A 68 9.58 -2.13 -3.86
N PHE A 69 8.92 -3.29 -3.87
CA PHE A 69 9.07 -4.26 -2.78
C PHE A 69 9.98 -5.43 -3.13
N LYS A 70 10.41 -5.50 -4.39
CA LYS A 70 11.40 -6.50 -4.85
C LYS A 70 10.92 -7.94 -4.76
N TYR A 71 9.62 -8.14 -4.85
CA TYR A 71 9.07 -9.50 -4.94
C TYR A 71 9.29 -10.04 -6.35
N SER A 72 9.35 -11.37 -6.47
CA SER A 72 9.37 -12.01 -7.77
C SER A 72 8.00 -11.79 -8.45
N GLU A 73 7.95 -11.99 -9.76
CA GLU A 73 6.70 -11.84 -10.50
C GLU A 73 5.62 -12.74 -9.93
N LYS A 74 5.97 -14.00 -9.63
CA LYS A 74 5.01 -14.95 -9.08
C LYS A 74 4.50 -14.50 -7.71
N GLN A 75 5.41 -14.10 -6.83
CA GLN A 75 5.04 -13.63 -5.50
C GLN A 75 4.17 -12.38 -5.58
N ALA A 76 4.50 -11.47 -6.48
CA ALA A 76 3.75 -10.22 -6.64
C ALA A 76 2.33 -10.50 -7.12
N CYS A 77 2.16 -11.41 -8.07
CA CYS A 77 0.84 -11.75 -8.56
C CYS A 77 0.00 -12.41 -7.47
N GLU A 78 0.58 -13.31 -6.71
CA GLU A 78 -0.12 -14.01 -5.63
C GLU A 78 -0.50 -13.05 -4.52
N PHE A 79 0.41 -12.16 -4.13
CA PHE A 79 0.13 -11.25 -3.04
C PHE A 79 -0.87 -10.16 -3.46
N ALA A 80 -0.78 -9.69 -4.70
CA ALA A 80 -1.77 -8.73 -5.21
C ALA A 80 -3.18 -9.33 -5.16
N GLN A 81 -3.31 -10.63 -5.49
CA GLN A 81 -4.60 -11.27 -5.42
C GLN A 81 -5.08 -11.38 -3.96
N THR A 82 -4.16 -11.68 -3.04
CA THR A 82 -4.48 -11.69 -1.62
C THR A 82 -4.98 -10.32 -1.14
N LEU A 83 -4.35 -9.25 -1.60
CA LEU A 83 -4.77 -7.90 -1.24
C LEU A 83 -6.16 -7.60 -1.76
N ILE A 84 -6.45 -7.99 -3.01
CA ILE A 84 -7.79 -7.80 -3.57
C ILE A 84 -8.81 -8.58 -2.76
N ASN A 85 -8.52 -9.84 -2.45
CA ASN A 85 -9.43 -10.67 -1.65
C ASN A 85 -9.66 -10.06 -0.28
N SER A 86 -8.64 -9.38 0.26
CA SER A 86 -8.69 -8.78 1.60
C SER A 86 -9.49 -7.51 1.66
N THR A 87 -9.99 -7.01 0.52
CA THR A 87 -10.97 -5.93 0.54
C THR A 87 -12.32 -6.45 1.05
N ASN A 88 -12.45 -7.75 1.17
CA ASN A 88 -13.57 -8.38 1.87
C ASN A 88 -13.12 -8.65 3.30
N ARG A 89 -13.78 -8.01 4.25
CA ARG A 89 -13.42 -8.09 5.65
C ARG A 89 -13.39 -9.53 6.18
N GLU A 90 -14.28 -10.37 5.68
CA GLU A 90 -14.38 -11.76 6.15
C GLU A 90 -13.23 -12.62 5.67
N TYR A 91 -12.60 -12.23 4.57
CA TYR A 91 -11.46 -13.00 4.06
C TYR A 91 -10.25 -12.86 4.98
N HIS A 92 -9.94 -11.62 5.40
CA HIS A 92 -8.76 -11.38 6.24
C HIS A 92 -8.97 -10.07 7.01
N PRO A 93 -9.58 -10.15 8.21
CA PRO A 93 -9.95 -8.92 8.94
C PRO A 93 -8.79 -7.96 9.21
N THR A 94 -7.60 -8.47 9.55
CA THR A 94 -6.46 -7.62 9.84
C THR A 94 -6.00 -6.88 8.58
N MET A 95 -5.86 -7.60 7.47
CA MET A 95 -5.44 -6.99 6.22
C MET A 95 -6.47 -5.97 5.74
N TYR A 96 -7.76 -6.29 5.91
CA TYR A 96 -8.84 -5.37 5.58
C TYR A 96 -8.68 -4.05 6.34
N THR A 97 -8.38 -4.14 7.63
CA THR A 97 -8.19 -2.95 8.46
C THR A 97 -7.01 -2.11 7.97
N ILE A 98 -5.90 -2.77 7.63
CA ILE A 98 -4.72 -2.06 7.15
C ILE A 98 -5.02 -1.33 5.85
N ILE A 99 -5.72 -2.00 4.93
CA ILE A 99 -6.10 -1.40 3.65
C ILE A 99 -6.97 -0.16 3.88
N HIS A 100 -7.94 -0.26 4.81
CA HIS A 100 -8.82 0.87 5.10
C HIS A 100 -8.07 2.03 5.74
N ARG A 101 -7.07 1.74 6.57
CA ARG A 101 -6.22 2.78 7.12
C ARG A 101 -5.43 3.47 6.01
N GLY A 102 -5.02 2.71 5.00
CA GLY A 102 -4.36 3.28 3.84
C GLY A 102 -5.27 4.20 3.04
N ILE A 103 -6.55 3.83 2.92
CA ILE A 103 -7.52 4.67 2.24
C ILE A 103 -7.60 6.04 2.93
N GLN A 104 -7.67 6.06 4.25
CA GLN A 104 -7.70 7.31 5.00
C GLN A 104 -6.38 8.08 4.85
N ALA A 105 -5.27 7.35 4.87
CA ALA A 105 -3.95 7.97 4.77
C ALA A 105 -3.74 8.67 3.43
N TYR A 106 -4.41 8.21 2.37
CA TYR A 106 -4.32 8.88 1.08
C TYR A 106 -4.72 10.36 1.19
N TYR A 107 -5.78 10.64 1.94
CA TYR A 107 -6.26 12.01 2.07
C TYR A 107 -5.30 12.87 2.88
N ASP A 108 -4.70 12.29 3.92
CA ASP A 108 -3.67 12.99 4.69
C ASP A 108 -2.43 13.24 3.83
N TYR A 109 -2.02 12.26 3.06
CA TYR A 109 -0.87 12.37 2.17
C TYR A 109 -1.11 13.47 1.13
N LYS A 110 -2.31 13.49 0.56
CA LYS A 110 -2.69 14.46 -0.45
C LYS A 110 -2.63 15.88 0.10
N GLU A 111 -2.91 16.06 1.39
CA GLU A 111 -2.86 17.37 2.05
C GLU A 111 -1.50 17.64 2.68
N THR A 112 -0.49 16.84 2.36
CA THR A 112 0.87 16.95 2.87
C THR A 112 0.96 16.83 4.39
N LYS A 113 0.07 16.07 5.00
CA LYS A 113 0.08 15.81 6.43
C LYS A 113 0.90 14.55 6.70
N GLU A 114 2.20 14.65 6.48
CA GLU A 114 3.11 13.50 6.58
C GLU A 114 3.17 12.92 7.98
N LYS A 115 3.04 13.76 9.00
CA LYS A 115 3.06 13.27 10.37
C LYS A 115 1.88 12.35 10.65
N GLU A 116 0.70 12.70 10.13
CA GLU A 116 -0.48 11.85 10.29
C GLU A 116 -0.30 10.51 9.59
N VAL A 117 0.29 10.52 8.40
CA VAL A 117 0.59 9.27 7.69
C VAL A 117 1.58 8.44 8.49
N TYR A 118 2.64 9.06 8.99
CA TYR A 118 3.65 8.41 9.81
C TYR A 118 3.02 7.77 11.05
N ASP A 119 2.23 8.54 11.79
CA ASP A 119 1.61 8.06 13.03
C ASP A 119 0.67 6.89 12.75
N ASN A 120 -0.11 6.99 11.69
CA ASN A 120 -1.07 5.96 11.32
C ASN A 120 -0.35 4.64 10.99
N LEU A 121 0.66 4.72 10.13
CA LEU A 121 1.36 3.52 9.68
C LEU A 121 2.22 2.91 10.79
N THR A 122 2.93 3.73 11.56
CA THR A 122 3.75 3.21 12.65
C THR A 122 2.90 2.58 13.74
N TYR A 123 1.73 3.13 14.01
CA TYR A 123 0.82 2.52 14.97
C TYR A 123 0.44 1.09 14.56
N ILE A 124 0.14 0.90 13.27
CA ILE A 124 -0.21 -0.42 12.76
C ILE A 124 0.98 -1.38 12.89
N ILE A 125 2.16 -0.93 12.47
CA ILE A 125 3.36 -1.76 12.51
C ILE A 125 3.65 -2.18 13.94
N ASP A 126 3.64 -1.22 14.86
CA ASP A 126 3.94 -1.50 16.27
C ASP A 126 2.93 -2.46 16.87
N THR A 127 1.65 -2.28 16.53
CA THR A 127 0.59 -3.13 17.07
C THR A 127 0.74 -4.57 16.61
N ILE A 128 1.08 -4.78 15.35
CA ILE A 128 1.16 -6.13 14.78
C ILE A 128 2.50 -6.79 15.09
N VAL A 129 3.59 -6.06 14.94
CA VAL A 129 4.94 -6.64 15.08
C VAL A 129 5.29 -6.89 16.53
N SER A 130 4.76 -6.09 17.47
CA SER A 130 5.10 -6.29 18.89
C SER A 130 4.36 -7.44 19.54
N LYS A 131 3.49 -8.11 18.84
CA LYS A 131 2.77 -9.24 19.44
C LYS A 131 3.55 -10.52 19.42
#